data_81d1bb57630e9f973ad7620bb7b7f185
#
_entry.id   81d1bb57630e9f973ad7620bb7b7f185
#
_cell.length_a   1.000
_cell.length_b   1.000
_cell.length_c   1.000
_cell.angle_alpha   90.00
_cell.angle_beta   90.00
_cell.angle_gamma   90.00
#
_symmetry.space_group_name_H-M   'P 1'
#
loop_
_entity.id
_entity.type
_entity.pdbx_description
1 polymer ?
#
loop_
_entity_poly.entity_id
_entity_poly.type
_entity_poly.pdbx_seq_one_letter_code
_entity_poly.pdbx_strand_id
1 'polypeptide(L)'
;FNFNKTLTQLEELNNLCHNNKDILLRLSITHHYLSEKAIQQKEDKENAQKAFKYIDHAFSLNSEDPNVLKWYVIALGKTIEEESIRKQIEQSKNIEQLSLKVIELLPDDEFCYNIMGQWHYKLASLGKASRRIASFLFSEPPKGSFEQARFFLEKSLELNPDYIGTYYWLGKTHLKLGNEEKAYDLFNRGILLDRPFKREEKLFQDMNNIVKKNN
;
A
#
# COMPACT_ATOMS: atom_id res chain seq x y z
N PHE A 1 6.57 -17.21 -11.64
CA PHE A 1 6.79 -17.62 -10.25
C PHE A 1 5.61 -18.49 -9.78
N ASN A 2 5.88 -19.67 -9.17
CA ASN A 2 4.83 -20.58 -8.70
C ASN A 2 4.59 -20.38 -7.18
N PHE A 3 3.72 -19.43 -6.84
CA PHE A 3 3.42 -19.07 -5.45
C PHE A 3 2.86 -20.24 -4.63
N ASN A 4 2.03 -21.11 -5.22
CA ASN A 4 1.44 -22.25 -4.51
C ASN A 4 2.51 -23.26 -4.08
N LYS A 5 3.46 -23.58 -4.96
CA LYS A 5 4.59 -24.47 -4.61
C LYS A 5 5.45 -23.86 -3.51
N THR A 6 5.74 -22.57 -3.61
CA THR A 6 6.51 -21.83 -2.59
C THR A 6 5.78 -21.84 -1.25
N LEU A 7 4.45 -21.64 -1.26
CA LEU A 7 3.64 -21.67 -0.05
C LEU A 7 3.72 -23.01 0.67
N THR A 8 3.50 -24.12 -0.06
CA THR A 8 3.60 -25.49 0.52
C THR A 8 4.95 -25.71 1.19
N GLN A 9 6.05 -25.35 0.52
CA GLN A 9 7.40 -25.53 1.07
C GLN A 9 7.63 -24.66 2.33
N LEU A 10 7.13 -23.42 2.34
CA LEU A 10 7.25 -22.54 3.50
C LEU A 10 6.39 -23.00 4.68
N GLU A 11 5.21 -23.56 4.44
CA GLU A 11 4.35 -24.13 5.48
C GLU A 11 5.01 -25.39 6.11
N GLU A 12 5.62 -26.26 5.31
CA GLU A 12 6.41 -27.39 5.80
C GLU A 12 7.57 -26.92 6.69
N LEU A 13 8.33 -25.91 6.24
CA LEU A 13 9.43 -25.34 7.02
C LEU A 13 8.93 -24.68 8.32
N ASN A 14 7.80 -24.00 8.28
CA ASN A 14 7.22 -23.39 9.47
C ASN A 14 6.74 -24.41 10.51
N ASN A 15 6.30 -25.60 10.05
CA ASN A 15 5.96 -26.72 10.93
C ASN A 15 7.20 -27.34 11.61
N LEU A 16 8.35 -27.30 10.95
CA LEU A 16 9.62 -27.79 11.48
C LEU A 16 10.34 -26.78 12.38
N CYS A 17 10.25 -25.50 12.02
CA CYS A 17 10.96 -24.40 12.66
C CYS A 17 9.97 -23.33 13.13
N HIS A 18 9.21 -23.65 14.18
CA HIS A 18 8.25 -22.71 14.77
C HIS A 18 8.95 -21.41 15.23
N ASN A 19 8.27 -20.28 15.05
CA ASN A 19 8.76 -18.96 15.45
C ASN A 19 10.03 -18.48 14.72
N ASN A 20 10.27 -18.97 13.50
CA ASN A 20 11.34 -18.43 12.68
C ASN A 20 10.86 -17.18 11.94
N LYS A 21 11.42 -16.02 12.32
CA LYS A 21 11.05 -14.70 11.76
C LYS A 21 11.12 -14.67 10.23
N ASP A 22 12.17 -15.27 9.64
CA ASP A 22 12.40 -15.17 8.19
C ASP A 22 11.43 -16.08 7.40
N ILE A 23 11.03 -17.21 7.98
CA ILE A 23 9.98 -18.06 7.40
C ILE A 23 8.63 -17.34 7.46
N LEU A 24 8.29 -16.76 8.60
CA LEU A 24 7.05 -15.99 8.79
C LEU A 24 6.98 -14.78 7.83
N LEU A 25 8.09 -14.05 7.67
CA LEU A 25 8.18 -12.95 6.70
C LEU A 25 7.91 -13.46 5.28
N ARG A 26 8.53 -14.56 4.85
CA ARG A 26 8.33 -15.13 3.50
C ARG A 26 6.91 -15.66 3.30
N LEU A 27 6.29 -16.26 4.32
CA LEU A 27 4.87 -16.64 4.28
C LEU A 27 3.96 -15.44 4.09
N SER A 28 4.21 -14.36 4.82
CA SER A 28 3.47 -13.11 4.66
C SER A 28 3.59 -12.56 3.23
N ILE A 29 4.80 -12.48 2.70
CA ILE A 29 5.07 -12.01 1.33
C ILE A 29 4.33 -12.87 0.31
N THR A 30 4.39 -14.19 0.47
CA THR A 30 3.73 -15.15 -0.45
C THR A 30 2.21 -14.97 -0.45
N HIS A 31 1.61 -14.87 0.73
CA HIS A 31 0.17 -14.60 0.86
C HIS A 31 -0.24 -13.22 0.33
N HIS A 32 0.60 -12.20 0.52
CA HIS A 32 0.35 -10.89 -0.08
C HIS A 32 0.26 -10.98 -1.61
N TYR A 33 1.20 -11.62 -2.27
CA TYR A 33 1.16 -11.79 -3.72
C TYR A 33 0.03 -12.70 -4.21
N LEU A 34 -0.38 -13.71 -3.42
CA LEU A 34 -1.57 -14.50 -3.71
C LEU A 34 -2.84 -13.65 -3.62
N SER A 35 -2.94 -12.76 -2.65
CA SER A 35 -4.01 -11.76 -2.55
C SER A 35 -4.07 -10.86 -3.77
N GLU A 36 -2.95 -10.29 -4.20
CA GLU A 36 -2.88 -9.41 -5.39
C GLU A 36 -3.25 -10.13 -6.72
N LYS A 37 -3.06 -11.46 -6.79
CA LYS A 37 -3.43 -12.30 -7.94
C LYS A 37 -4.85 -12.86 -7.87
N ALA A 38 -5.50 -12.84 -6.73
CA ALA A 38 -6.79 -13.47 -6.53
C ALA A 38 -7.86 -12.87 -7.45
N ILE A 39 -8.62 -13.75 -8.13
CA ILE A 39 -9.72 -13.33 -9.01
C ILE A 39 -10.98 -13.05 -8.17
N GLN A 40 -11.20 -13.84 -7.13
CA GLN A 40 -12.36 -13.69 -6.25
C GLN A 40 -12.01 -12.80 -5.05
N GLN A 41 -12.92 -11.90 -4.70
CA GLN A 41 -12.73 -11.00 -3.54
C GLN A 41 -12.57 -11.78 -2.22
N LYS A 42 -13.23 -12.93 -2.07
CA LYS A 42 -13.09 -13.78 -0.90
C LYS A 42 -11.66 -14.29 -0.74
N GLU A 43 -11.07 -14.79 -1.82
CA GLU A 43 -9.70 -15.31 -1.84
C GLU A 43 -8.67 -14.19 -1.58
N ASP A 44 -8.89 -13.00 -2.18
CA ASP A 44 -8.09 -11.80 -1.92
C ASP A 44 -8.07 -11.50 -0.41
N LYS A 45 -9.24 -11.39 0.21
CA LYS A 45 -9.37 -11.08 1.62
C LYS A 45 -8.75 -12.15 2.55
N GLU A 46 -8.97 -13.42 2.25
CA GLU A 46 -8.40 -14.53 3.04
C GLU A 46 -6.87 -14.51 2.99
N ASN A 47 -6.28 -14.29 1.82
CA ASN A 47 -4.83 -14.19 1.68
C ASN A 47 -4.28 -12.92 2.33
N ALA A 48 -4.94 -11.78 2.21
CA ALA A 48 -4.54 -10.55 2.90
C ALA A 48 -4.52 -10.72 4.43
N GLN A 49 -5.53 -11.38 4.99
CA GLN A 49 -5.59 -11.69 6.44
C GLN A 49 -4.49 -12.65 6.88
N LYS A 50 -4.18 -13.69 6.08
CA LYS A 50 -3.06 -14.61 6.36
C LYS A 50 -1.71 -13.88 6.28
N ALA A 51 -1.52 -13.03 5.26
CA ALA A 51 -0.32 -12.21 5.14
C ALA A 51 -0.11 -11.35 6.41
N PHE A 52 -1.16 -10.67 6.87
CA PHE A 52 -1.08 -9.87 8.08
C PHE A 52 -0.80 -10.72 9.33
N LYS A 53 -1.47 -11.86 9.49
CA LYS A 53 -1.23 -12.76 10.65
C LYS A 53 0.23 -13.22 10.73
N TYR A 54 0.84 -13.61 9.61
CA TYR A 54 2.23 -14.07 9.61
C TYR A 54 3.21 -12.93 9.88
N ILE A 55 2.98 -11.75 9.32
CA ILE A 55 3.89 -10.62 9.56
C ILE A 55 3.72 -10.02 10.95
N ASP A 56 2.53 -10.02 11.53
CA ASP A 56 2.27 -9.60 12.89
C ASP A 56 3.05 -10.50 13.88
N HIS A 57 3.05 -11.80 13.63
CA HIS A 57 3.87 -12.73 14.40
C HIS A 57 5.39 -12.46 14.20
N ALA A 58 5.86 -12.27 12.97
CA ALA A 58 7.26 -11.92 12.72
C ALA A 58 7.65 -10.60 13.41
N PHE A 59 6.77 -9.61 13.40
CA PHE A 59 6.94 -8.31 14.05
C PHE A 59 7.03 -8.45 15.57
N SER A 60 6.23 -9.34 16.18
CA SER A 60 6.33 -9.64 17.63
C SER A 60 7.67 -10.27 18.03
N LEU A 61 8.33 -10.98 17.11
CA LEU A 61 9.66 -11.56 17.33
C LEU A 61 10.80 -10.56 17.16
N ASN A 62 10.68 -9.64 16.19
CA ASN A 62 11.66 -8.59 15.95
C ASN A 62 11.04 -7.39 15.21
N SER A 63 10.58 -6.41 15.98
CA SER A 63 9.98 -5.17 15.46
C SER A 63 10.99 -4.16 14.90
N GLU A 64 12.29 -4.42 15.06
CA GLU A 64 13.35 -3.53 14.57
C GLU A 64 13.94 -3.98 13.22
N ASP A 65 13.56 -5.16 12.73
CA ASP A 65 14.00 -5.63 11.42
C ASP A 65 13.33 -4.80 10.32
N PRO A 66 14.10 -4.10 9.47
CA PRO A 66 13.53 -3.19 8.46
C PRO A 66 12.59 -3.88 7.47
N ASN A 67 12.88 -5.13 7.09
CA ASN A 67 12.05 -5.88 6.16
C ASN A 67 10.75 -6.36 6.82
N VAL A 68 10.81 -6.79 8.07
CA VAL A 68 9.62 -7.14 8.84
C VAL A 68 8.74 -5.90 9.00
N LEU A 69 9.32 -4.77 9.37
CA LEU A 69 8.61 -3.50 9.54
C LEU A 69 7.94 -3.04 8.24
N LYS A 70 8.67 -3.08 7.12
CA LYS A 70 8.14 -2.77 5.79
C LYS A 70 6.92 -3.62 5.46
N TRP A 71 7.05 -4.93 5.55
CA TRP A 71 5.95 -5.84 5.20
C TRP A 71 4.78 -5.79 6.17
N TYR A 72 5.05 -5.43 7.45
CA TYR A 72 4.00 -5.15 8.41
C TYR A 72 3.14 -3.96 7.97
N VAL A 73 3.75 -2.85 7.56
CA VAL A 73 3.05 -1.66 7.05
C VAL A 73 2.23 -2.00 5.79
N ILE A 74 2.82 -2.75 4.84
CA ILE A 74 2.16 -3.15 3.60
C ILE A 74 0.92 -4.01 3.91
N ALA A 75 1.07 -5.05 4.72
CA ALA A 75 -0.02 -5.96 5.05
C ALA A 75 -1.10 -5.28 5.91
N LEU A 76 -0.72 -4.42 6.87
CA LEU A 76 -1.67 -3.62 7.64
C LEU A 76 -2.47 -2.70 6.72
N GLY A 77 -1.81 -1.98 5.82
CA GLY A 77 -2.46 -1.11 4.85
C GLY A 77 -3.48 -1.85 4.00
N LYS A 78 -3.13 -3.04 3.51
CA LYS A 78 -4.03 -3.89 2.71
C LYS A 78 -5.25 -4.36 3.50
N THR A 79 -5.08 -4.78 4.76
CA THR A 79 -6.21 -5.27 5.57
C THR A 79 -7.18 -4.18 5.96
N ILE A 80 -6.71 -2.95 6.19
CA ILE A 80 -7.57 -1.83 6.59
C ILE A 80 -8.27 -1.14 5.42
N GLU A 81 -7.86 -1.37 4.17
CA GLU A 81 -8.51 -0.75 2.99
C GLU A 81 -10.01 -1.08 2.90
N GLU A 82 -10.42 -2.26 3.32
CA GLU A 82 -11.82 -2.70 3.31
C GLU A 82 -12.55 -2.45 4.63
N GLU A 83 -11.87 -1.90 5.62
CA GLU A 83 -12.45 -1.60 6.91
C GLU A 83 -13.25 -0.29 6.90
N SER A 84 -14.06 -0.07 7.95
CA SER A 84 -14.80 1.18 8.11
C SER A 84 -13.85 2.38 8.12
N ILE A 85 -14.36 3.54 7.65
CA ILE A 85 -13.59 4.79 7.65
C ILE A 85 -13.06 5.16 9.04
N ARG A 86 -13.78 4.78 10.08
CA ARG A 86 -13.34 4.98 11.46
C ARG A 86 -12.08 4.19 11.77
N LYS A 87 -12.04 2.88 11.44
CA LYS A 87 -10.84 2.04 11.64
C LYS A 87 -9.66 2.51 10.79
N GLN A 88 -9.92 2.93 9.54
CA GLN A 88 -8.87 3.50 8.68
C GLN A 88 -8.25 4.75 9.32
N ILE A 89 -9.06 5.63 9.89
CA ILE A 89 -8.58 6.83 10.60
C ILE A 89 -7.84 6.44 11.90
N GLU A 90 -8.36 5.48 12.66
CA GLU A 90 -7.71 4.98 13.89
C GLU A 90 -6.28 4.48 13.62
N GLN A 91 -6.08 3.75 12.51
CA GLN A 91 -4.77 3.22 12.13
C GLN A 91 -3.87 4.21 11.40
N SER A 92 -4.40 5.37 10.99
CA SER A 92 -3.66 6.31 10.13
C SER A 92 -2.35 6.82 10.76
N LYS A 93 -2.34 7.15 12.05
CA LYS A 93 -1.12 7.59 12.76
C LYS A 93 -0.09 6.47 12.91
N ASN A 94 -0.55 5.25 13.16
CA ASN A 94 0.34 4.09 13.24
C ASN A 94 1.03 3.83 11.91
N ILE A 95 0.27 3.83 10.81
CA ILE A 95 0.84 3.68 9.45
C ILE A 95 1.83 4.80 9.14
N GLU A 96 1.52 6.05 9.47
CA GLU A 96 2.42 7.18 9.28
C GLU A 96 3.76 6.95 10.00
N GLN A 97 3.72 6.69 11.30
CA GLN A 97 4.91 6.51 12.12
C GLN A 97 5.78 5.35 11.65
N LEU A 98 5.16 4.20 11.38
CA LEU A 98 5.88 3.02 10.93
C LEU A 98 6.45 3.21 9.52
N SER A 99 5.72 3.85 8.60
CA SER A 99 6.21 4.13 7.25
C SER A 99 7.39 5.09 7.25
N LEU A 100 7.36 6.12 8.08
CA LEU A 100 8.50 7.06 8.23
C LEU A 100 9.73 6.34 8.80
N LYS A 101 9.55 5.44 9.79
CA LYS A 101 10.64 4.62 10.31
C LYS A 101 11.24 3.69 9.23
N VAL A 102 10.40 3.10 8.36
CA VAL A 102 10.91 2.29 7.25
C VAL A 102 11.69 3.15 6.25
N ILE A 103 11.20 4.34 5.90
CA ILE A 103 11.91 5.27 4.99
C ILE A 103 13.28 5.65 5.56
N GLU A 104 13.39 5.85 6.88
CA GLU A 104 14.68 6.11 7.54
C GLU A 104 15.64 4.92 7.45
N LEU A 105 15.13 3.70 7.63
CA LEU A 105 15.93 2.47 7.63
C LEU A 105 16.23 1.93 6.22
N LEU A 106 15.34 2.16 5.27
CA LEU A 106 15.39 1.70 3.88
C LEU A 106 15.08 2.87 2.93
N PRO A 107 15.96 3.86 2.81
CA PRO A 107 15.69 5.09 2.06
C PRO A 107 15.54 4.88 0.54
N ASP A 108 15.99 3.75 0.01
CA ASP A 108 15.88 3.40 -1.40
C ASP A 108 14.68 2.46 -1.70
N ASP A 109 13.79 2.24 -0.73
CA ASP A 109 12.62 1.41 -0.89
C ASP A 109 11.39 2.24 -1.30
N GLU A 110 10.88 2.03 -2.50
CA GLU A 110 9.80 2.81 -3.10
C GLU A 110 8.44 2.62 -2.43
N PHE A 111 8.19 1.45 -1.81
CA PHE A 111 6.86 1.11 -1.30
C PHE A 111 6.38 2.04 -0.19
N CYS A 112 7.25 2.34 0.78
CA CYS A 112 6.86 3.20 1.88
C CYS A 112 6.67 4.66 1.46
N TYR A 113 7.42 5.13 0.46
CA TYR A 113 7.15 6.43 -0.17
C TYR A 113 5.78 6.43 -0.86
N ASN A 114 5.42 5.36 -1.58
CA ASN A 114 4.11 5.23 -2.19
C ASN A 114 2.98 5.21 -1.15
N ILE A 115 3.15 4.46 -0.05
CA ILE A 115 2.19 4.41 1.05
C ILE A 115 2.00 5.80 1.68
N MET A 116 3.08 6.53 1.96
CA MET A 116 3.01 7.89 2.50
C MET A 116 2.33 8.87 1.56
N GLY A 117 2.59 8.75 0.26
CA GLY A 117 1.89 9.55 -0.74
C GLY A 117 0.38 9.30 -0.76
N GLN A 118 -0.03 8.04 -0.75
CA GLN A 118 -1.44 7.65 -0.64
C GLN A 118 -2.07 8.13 0.67
N TRP A 119 -1.34 8.01 1.78
CA TRP A 119 -1.77 8.44 3.10
C TRP A 119 -2.08 9.95 3.11
N HIS A 120 -1.16 10.78 2.63
CA HIS A 120 -1.38 12.22 2.53
C HIS A 120 -2.53 12.58 1.59
N TYR A 121 -2.66 11.90 0.45
CA TYR A 121 -3.77 12.10 -0.49
C TYR A 121 -5.12 11.76 0.15
N LYS A 122 -5.23 10.59 0.79
CA LYS A 122 -6.47 10.12 1.42
C LYS A 122 -6.92 11.07 2.54
N LEU A 123 -6.00 11.50 3.41
CA LEU A 123 -6.30 12.44 4.49
C LEU A 123 -6.66 13.84 3.98
N ALA A 124 -5.95 14.36 2.97
CA ALA A 124 -6.29 15.65 2.34
C ALA A 124 -7.70 15.61 1.70
N SER A 125 -8.09 14.42 1.21
CA SER A 125 -9.39 14.19 0.56
C SER A 125 -10.55 13.93 1.54
N LEU A 126 -10.31 13.85 2.87
CA LEU A 126 -11.36 13.57 3.84
C LEU A 126 -12.47 14.61 3.81
N GLY A 127 -13.71 14.14 3.71
CA GLY A 127 -14.90 14.98 3.82
C GLY A 127 -15.19 15.43 5.27
N LYS A 128 -16.14 16.37 5.43
CA LYS A 128 -16.50 16.94 6.73
C LYS A 128 -16.84 15.88 7.80
N ALA A 129 -17.59 14.84 7.44
CA ALA A 129 -17.99 13.79 8.38
C ALA A 129 -16.76 13.00 8.88
N SER A 130 -15.86 12.58 7.98
CA SER A 130 -14.65 11.85 8.33
C SER A 130 -13.67 12.72 9.14
N ARG A 131 -13.59 14.02 8.87
CA ARG A 131 -12.81 14.97 9.70
C ARG A 131 -13.34 15.07 11.13
N ARG A 132 -14.67 15.02 11.33
CA ARG A 132 -15.27 14.99 12.67
C ARG A 132 -14.90 13.70 13.42
N ILE A 133 -14.90 12.55 12.72
CA ILE A 133 -14.44 11.27 13.32
C ILE A 133 -12.98 11.41 13.75
N ALA A 134 -12.10 11.93 12.89
CA ALA A 134 -10.69 12.14 13.22
C ALA A 134 -10.50 13.07 14.44
N SER A 135 -11.26 14.16 14.53
CA SER A 135 -11.22 15.08 15.69
C SER A 135 -11.76 14.47 16.98
N PHE A 136 -12.61 13.46 16.87
CA PHE A 136 -13.09 12.71 18.05
C PHE A 136 -12.06 11.68 18.54
N LEU A 137 -11.35 11.04 17.61
CA LEU A 137 -10.38 9.98 17.91
C LEU A 137 -9.02 10.52 18.38
N PHE A 138 -8.65 11.71 17.92
CA PHE A 138 -7.34 12.30 18.19
C PHE A 138 -7.47 13.74 18.70
N SER A 139 -6.71 14.08 19.74
CA SER A 139 -6.55 15.48 20.19
C SER A 139 -5.93 16.33 19.08
N GLU A 140 -4.99 15.77 18.33
CA GLU A 140 -4.41 16.33 17.11
C GLU A 140 -4.64 15.35 15.96
N PRO A 141 -5.69 15.58 15.14
CA PRO A 141 -5.96 14.73 13.99
C PRO A 141 -4.82 14.78 12.97
N PRO A 142 -4.49 13.64 12.34
CA PRO A 142 -3.46 13.61 11.32
C PRO A 142 -3.85 14.52 10.14
N LYS A 143 -2.87 15.27 9.64
CA LYS A 143 -3.06 16.25 8.55
C LYS A 143 -2.39 15.75 7.29
N GLY A 144 -3.20 15.47 6.26
CA GLY A 144 -2.68 15.23 4.92
C GLY A 144 -2.65 16.51 4.08
N SER A 145 -1.72 16.59 3.12
CA SER A 145 -1.74 17.61 2.08
C SER A 145 -1.43 17.02 0.71
N PHE A 146 -1.95 17.61 -0.36
CA PHE A 146 -1.68 17.15 -1.72
C PHE A 146 -0.24 17.46 -2.13
N GLU A 147 0.38 18.49 -1.59
CA GLU A 147 1.79 18.83 -1.80
C GLU A 147 2.71 17.74 -1.22
N GLN A 148 2.44 17.28 0.00
CA GLN A 148 3.18 16.18 0.60
C GLN A 148 2.90 14.86 -0.12
N ALA A 149 1.66 14.62 -0.53
CA ALA A 149 1.34 13.45 -1.36
C ALA A 149 2.18 13.43 -2.64
N ARG A 150 2.28 14.58 -3.34
CA ARG A 150 3.13 14.72 -4.52
C ARG A 150 4.59 14.42 -4.21
N PHE A 151 5.15 15.04 -3.17
CA PHE A 151 6.56 14.84 -2.77
C PHE A 151 6.90 13.35 -2.59
N PHE A 152 6.10 12.63 -1.80
CA PHE A 152 6.34 11.22 -1.54
C PHE A 152 6.14 10.35 -2.79
N LEU A 153 5.13 10.64 -3.62
CA LEU A 153 4.88 9.89 -4.86
C LEU A 153 5.92 10.16 -5.95
N GLU A 154 6.42 11.40 -6.07
CA GLU A 154 7.54 11.72 -6.96
C GLU A 154 8.79 10.92 -6.54
N LYS A 155 9.07 10.82 -5.24
CA LYS A 155 10.18 10.01 -4.75
C LYS A 155 9.99 8.51 -5.01
N SER A 156 8.78 7.99 -4.83
CA SER A 156 8.45 6.61 -5.20
C SER A 156 8.66 6.36 -6.70
N LEU A 157 8.28 7.32 -7.56
CA LEU A 157 8.46 7.22 -9.01
C LEU A 157 9.92 7.24 -9.44
N GLU A 158 10.76 8.04 -8.77
CA GLU A 158 12.21 8.02 -8.99
C GLU A 158 12.83 6.65 -8.69
N LEU A 159 12.42 6.04 -7.58
CA LEU A 159 12.98 4.77 -7.10
C LEU A 159 12.48 3.58 -7.92
N ASN A 160 11.22 3.62 -8.35
CA ASN A 160 10.62 2.56 -9.17
C ASN A 160 9.68 3.15 -10.23
N PRO A 161 10.17 3.38 -11.46
CA PRO A 161 9.37 3.91 -12.56
C PRO A 161 8.41 2.88 -13.18
N ASP A 162 8.48 1.61 -12.80
CA ASP A 162 7.66 0.55 -13.39
C ASP A 162 6.43 0.20 -12.54
N TYR A 163 6.22 0.88 -11.40
CA TYR A 163 5.07 0.61 -10.54
C TYR A 163 3.85 1.47 -10.92
N ILE A 164 2.88 0.87 -11.58
CA ILE A 164 1.65 1.52 -12.08
C ILE A 164 0.88 2.29 -10.99
N GLY A 165 0.91 1.80 -9.74
CA GLY A 165 0.23 2.44 -8.61
C GLY A 165 0.72 3.86 -8.34
N THR A 166 2.01 4.13 -8.56
CA THR A 166 2.59 5.47 -8.39
C THR A 166 2.04 6.44 -9.42
N TYR A 167 1.95 6.06 -10.68
CA TYR A 167 1.37 6.90 -11.75
C TYR A 167 -0.09 7.26 -11.46
N TYR A 168 -0.88 6.27 -11.02
CA TYR A 168 -2.27 6.51 -10.67
C TYR A 168 -2.43 7.54 -9.55
N TRP A 169 -1.74 7.34 -8.43
CA TRP A 169 -1.86 8.22 -7.28
C TRP A 169 -1.24 9.60 -7.51
N LEU A 170 -0.10 9.66 -8.20
CA LEU A 170 0.54 10.93 -8.55
C LEU A 170 -0.30 11.73 -9.55
N GLY A 171 -0.85 11.08 -10.57
CA GLY A 171 -1.78 11.71 -11.50
C GLY A 171 -3.02 12.28 -10.80
N LYS A 172 -3.64 11.50 -9.92
CA LYS A 172 -4.76 11.99 -9.08
C LYS A 172 -4.37 13.16 -8.19
N THR A 173 -3.16 13.13 -7.65
CA THR A 173 -2.64 14.23 -6.83
C THR A 173 -2.46 15.50 -7.64
N HIS A 174 -1.93 15.40 -8.87
CA HIS A 174 -1.81 16.54 -9.78
C HIS A 174 -3.17 17.11 -10.17
N LEU A 175 -4.21 16.28 -10.40
CA LEU A 175 -5.59 16.78 -10.60
C LEU A 175 -6.09 17.61 -9.41
N LYS A 176 -5.80 17.17 -8.17
CA LYS A 176 -6.18 17.93 -6.96
C LYS A 176 -5.42 19.23 -6.78
N LEU A 177 -4.22 19.32 -7.35
CA LEU A 177 -3.38 20.53 -7.37
C LEU A 177 -3.66 21.46 -8.57
N GLY A 178 -4.60 21.11 -9.46
CA GLY A 178 -4.92 21.86 -10.67
C GLY A 178 -3.91 21.72 -11.82
N ASN A 179 -3.02 20.74 -11.75
CA ASN A 179 -1.99 20.49 -12.75
C ASN A 179 -2.46 19.39 -13.74
N GLU A 180 -3.48 19.70 -14.54
CA GLU A 180 -4.15 18.72 -15.41
C GLU A 180 -3.21 18.11 -16.44
N GLU A 181 -2.40 18.90 -17.14
CA GLU A 181 -1.45 18.45 -18.15
C GLU A 181 -0.52 17.36 -17.59
N LYS A 182 0.09 17.61 -16.42
CA LYS A 182 0.96 16.61 -15.75
C LYS A 182 0.20 15.36 -15.32
N ALA A 183 -1.04 15.53 -14.88
CA ALA A 183 -1.88 14.39 -14.48
C ALA A 183 -2.15 13.47 -15.67
N TYR A 184 -2.52 14.03 -16.82
CA TYR A 184 -2.78 13.23 -18.02
C TYR A 184 -1.52 12.61 -18.62
N ASP A 185 -0.36 13.29 -18.58
CA ASP A 185 0.93 12.69 -18.95
C ASP A 185 1.21 11.45 -18.10
N LEU A 186 1.06 11.55 -16.77
CA LEU A 186 1.26 10.44 -15.85
C LEU A 186 0.29 9.28 -16.14
N PHE A 187 -0.99 9.54 -16.35
CA PHE A 187 -1.95 8.49 -16.68
C PHE A 187 -1.59 7.81 -18.01
N ASN A 188 -1.25 8.57 -19.03
CA ASN A 188 -0.85 8.03 -20.33
C ASN A 188 0.40 7.15 -20.24
N ARG A 189 1.38 7.50 -19.42
CA ARG A 189 2.55 6.68 -19.14
C ARG A 189 2.19 5.42 -18.33
N GLY A 190 1.38 5.57 -17.29
CA GLY A 190 0.96 4.46 -16.44
C GLY A 190 0.17 3.38 -17.18
N ILE A 191 -0.67 3.73 -18.15
CA ILE A 191 -1.43 2.75 -18.96
C ILE A 191 -0.58 1.91 -19.90
N LEU A 192 0.67 2.30 -20.13
CA LEU A 192 1.61 1.54 -20.98
C LEU A 192 2.41 0.49 -20.20
N LEU A 193 2.35 0.50 -18.86
CA LEU A 193 3.08 -0.44 -18.03
C LEU A 193 2.45 -1.83 -18.00
N ASP A 194 3.27 -2.85 -17.72
CA ASP A 194 2.81 -4.21 -17.47
C ASP A 194 1.91 -4.30 -16.24
N ARG A 195 0.96 -5.25 -16.27
CA ARG A 195 -0.07 -5.43 -15.24
C ARG A 195 -0.16 -6.90 -14.81
N PRO A 196 0.83 -7.40 -14.05
CA PRO A 196 0.86 -8.80 -13.63
C PRO A 196 -0.18 -9.15 -12.56
N PHE A 197 -0.79 -8.13 -11.91
CA PHE A 197 -1.73 -8.31 -10.81
C PHE A 197 -3.10 -7.69 -11.10
N LYS A 198 -4.16 -8.30 -10.54
CA LYS A 198 -5.55 -7.84 -10.72
C LYS A 198 -5.76 -6.39 -10.24
N ARG A 199 -5.10 -6.00 -9.14
CA ARG A 199 -5.17 -4.63 -8.64
C ARG A 199 -4.66 -3.64 -9.68
N GLU A 200 -3.60 -3.97 -10.37
CA GLU A 200 -3.01 -3.13 -11.42
C GLU A 200 -3.90 -3.02 -12.64
N GLU A 201 -4.61 -4.09 -13.01
CA GLU A 201 -5.63 -4.03 -14.06
C GLU A 201 -6.76 -3.03 -13.71
N LYS A 202 -7.19 -2.99 -12.44
CA LYS A 202 -8.17 -1.99 -11.98
C LYS A 202 -7.63 -0.57 -12.09
N LEU A 203 -6.39 -0.33 -11.66
CA LEU A 203 -5.75 0.99 -11.78
C LEU A 203 -5.63 1.45 -13.23
N PHE A 204 -5.25 0.52 -14.12
CA PHE A 204 -5.23 0.76 -15.56
C PHE A 204 -6.60 1.19 -16.10
N GLN A 205 -7.65 0.44 -15.77
CA GLN A 205 -9.00 0.76 -16.22
C GLN A 205 -9.46 2.13 -15.73
N ASP A 206 -9.17 2.46 -14.44
CA ASP A 206 -9.48 3.75 -13.86
C ASP A 206 -8.76 4.89 -14.59
N MET A 207 -7.44 4.76 -14.85
CA MET A 207 -6.65 5.76 -15.59
C MET A 207 -7.16 5.91 -17.03
N ASN A 208 -7.39 4.80 -17.71
CA ASN A 208 -7.90 4.80 -19.10
C ASN A 208 -9.27 5.48 -19.21
N ASN A 209 -10.15 5.26 -18.22
CA ASN A 209 -11.44 5.95 -18.17
C ASN A 209 -11.30 7.47 -17.93
N ILE A 210 -10.33 7.87 -17.11
CA ILE A 210 -10.03 9.30 -16.87
C ILE A 210 -9.53 9.95 -18.17
N VAL A 211 -8.58 9.33 -18.85
CA VAL A 211 -8.00 9.85 -20.12
C VAL A 211 -9.08 9.95 -21.19
N LYS A 212 -9.91 8.90 -21.39
CA LYS A 212 -10.97 8.89 -22.41
C LYS A 212 -12.07 9.94 -22.21
N LYS A 213 -12.32 10.39 -21.00
CA LYS A 213 -13.33 11.43 -20.72
C LYS A 213 -12.84 12.84 -21.04
N ASN A 214 -11.55 13.01 -21.22
CA ASN A 214 -10.93 14.31 -21.47
C ASN A 214 -10.52 14.51 -22.95
N ASN A 215 -10.60 13.45 -23.76
CA ASN A 215 -10.45 13.48 -25.22
C ASN A 215 -11.84 13.58 -25.88
#